data_5b8472b97985c88ee96c8036ced192b3
#
_entry.id   5b8472b97985c88ee96c8036ced192b3
#
_cell.length_a   1.000
_cell.length_b   1.000
_cell.length_c   1.000
_cell.angle_alpha   90.00
_cell.angle_beta   90.00
_cell.angle_gamma   90.00
#
_symmetry.space_group_name_H-M   'P 1'
#
loop_
_entity.id
_entity.type
_entity.pdbx_description
1 polymer ?
#
loop_
_entity_poly.entity_id
_entity_poly.type
_entity_poly.pdbx_seq_one_letter_code
_entity_poly.pdbx_strand_id
1 'polypeptide(L)'
;MFGQEKFAFAARFFFDCTEMRKYWEYCIKSIANFGILLYYITKEFRFLFFLGGHFMEFEKVLAKRNNKTIYKNGDKVVKVFNEDFSKADILNEALNMARIEETDLNVPKLYEVTMIDGKWAIVSEYIEGKTLAELMEENPADQDKYLQLFVDTQLKILATKAPANLNKIKDKMHAKISSTRNLIEATVRYDLHTRLAGMKDHYKVCHGDFNPSNLIIRDDGEVYIIDWAHVTQGNASADAARTYLLFKLDDEDELAEQYLNRFCKQSDIAKQLVQQWLPIVAASQMSKGNASDIEKLRNWVEIFDYQ
;
A
#
# COMPACT_ATOMS: atom_id res chain seq x y z
N MET A 1 -38.64 28.74 5.96
CA MET A 1 -38.64 30.15 5.58
C MET A 1 -37.54 30.97 6.29
N PHE A 2 -36.57 30.33 6.98
CA PHE A 2 -35.46 30.99 7.71
C PHE A 2 -34.10 30.92 7.01
N GLY A 3 -34.00 30.28 5.85
CA GLY A 3 -32.71 30.08 5.16
C GLY A 3 -32.36 31.13 4.10
N GLN A 4 -33.32 31.76 3.50
CA GLN A 4 -33.05 32.68 2.38
C GLN A 4 -32.65 34.09 2.83
N GLU A 5 -33.12 34.57 3.97
CA GLU A 5 -32.74 35.91 4.48
C GLU A 5 -31.28 35.96 4.97
N LYS A 6 -30.70 34.84 5.46
CA LYS A 6 -29.29 34.78 5.87
C LYS A 6 -28.34 34.77 4.67
N PHE A 7 -28.75 34.22 3.56
CA PHE A 7 -27.97 34.24 2.29
C PHE A 7 -27.89 35.63 1.69
N ALA A 8 -28.95 36.38 1.75
CA ALA A 8 -29.02 37.78 1.25
C ALA A 8 -28.17 38.71 2.13
N PHE A 9 -28.02 38.42 3.41
CA PHE A 9 -27.19 39.21 4.33
C PHE A 9 -25.68 38.99 4.06
N ALA A 10 -25.25 37.78 3.84
CA ALA A 10 -23.86 37.46 3.49
C ALA A 10 -23.44 38.08 2.14
N ALA A 11 -24.32 38.04 1.12
CA ALA A 11 -24.05 38.61 -0.19
C ALA A 11 -23.95 40.13 -0.21
N ARG A 12 -24.63 40.85 0.71
CA ARG A 12 -24.58 42.31 0.80
C ARG A 12 -23.29 42.85 1.46
N PHE A 13 -22.57 42.06 2.22
CA PHE A 13 -21.36 42.47 2.93
C PHE A 13 -20.08 42.49 2.07
N PHE A 14 -20.15 42.01 0.85
CA PHE A 14 -18.95 41.83 0.01
C PHE A 14 -18.58 43.05 -0.86
N PHE A 15 -19.25 44.18 -0.72
CA PHE A 15 -18.98 45.32 -1.59
C PHE A 15 -18.30 46.53 -0.94
N ASP A 16 -17.94 46.48 0.36
CA ASP A 16 -17.28 47.65 0.99
C ASP A 16 -16.03 47.17 1.76
N CYS A 17 -14.87 47.43 1.13
CA CYS A 17 -13.56 47.00 1.64
C CYS A 17 -13.00 47.87 2.79
N THR A 18 -13.63 48.95 3.17
CA THR A 18 -13.04 49.93 4.11
C THR A 18 -13.38 49.70 5.58
N GLU A 19 -14.45 48.98 5.91
CA GLU A 19 -14.86 48.71 7.29
C GLU A 19 -14.55 47.27 7.80
N MET A 20 -13.95 46.42 6.99
CA MET A 20 -13.78 44.98 7.25
C MET A 20 -12.98 44.62 8.52
N ARG A 21 -12.09 45.50 9.00
CA ARG A 21 -11.20 45.16 10.14
C ARG A 21 -11.95 45.13 11.49
N LYS A 22 -13.02 45.92 11.67
CA LYS A 22 -13.83 45.94 12.91
C LYS A 22 -14.79 44.76 13.06
N TYR A 23 -15.21 44.16 11.93
CA TYR A 23 -16.16 43.03 11.93
C TYR A 23 -15.49 41.69 11.87
N TRP A 24 -14.18 41.63 11.65
CA TRP A 24 -13.41 40.38 11.47
C TRP A 24 -13.50 39.43 12.67
N GLU A 25 -13.28 39.93 13.91
CA GLU A 25 -13.38 39.10 15.12
C GLU A 25 -14.82 38.62 15.41
N TYR A 26 -15.81 39.44 15.05
CA TYR A 26 -17.21 39.09 15.23
C TYR A 26 -17.66 38.02 14.22
N CYS A 27 -17.22 38.15 12.98
CA CYS A 27 -17.47 37.15 11.94
C CYS A 27 -16.81 35.81 12.24
N ILE A 28 -15.56 35.78 12.70
CA ILE A 28 -14.86 34.54 13.07
C ILE A 28 -15.59 33.80 14.20
N LYS A 29 -16.02 34.49 15.24
CA LYS A 29 -16.76 33.87 16.35
C LYS A 29 -18.14 33.34 15.93
N SER A 30 -18.81 34.05 15.04
CA SER A 30 -20.13 33.63 14.51
C SER A 30 -20.01 32.46 13.52
N ILE A 31 -18.94 32.43 12.72
CA ILE A 31 -18.67 31.37 11.73
C ILE A 31 -18.17 30.11 12.40
N ALA A 32 -17.33 30.22 13.44
CA ALA A 32 -16.85 29.07 14.20
C ALA A 32 -17.99 28.25 14.84
N ASN A 33 -19.07 28.94 15.29
CA ASN A 33 -20.27 28.27 15.82
C ASN A 33 -21.13 27.55 14.74
N PHE A 34 -20.86 27.77 13.45
CA PHE A 34 -21.59 27.14 12.34
C PHE A 34 -20.70 26.19 11.50
N GLY A 35 -19.44 25.94 11.90
CA GLY A 35 -18.53 25.04 11.18
C GLY A 35 -18.09 25.55 9.80
N ILE A 36 -18.13 26.85 9.54
CA ILE A 36 -17.75 27.47 8.28
C ILE A 36 -16.47 28.29 8.50
N LEU A 37 -15.38 27.93 7.82
CA LEU A 37 -14.10 28.68 7.84
C LEU A 37 -13.94 29.41 6.50
N LEU A 38 -13.76 30.75 6.55
CA LEU A 38 -13.41 31.58 5.39
C LEU A 38 -11.89 31.81 5.35
N TYR A 39 -11.22 31.40 4.28
CA TYR A 39 -9.80 31.63 4.09
C TYR A 39 -9.53 32.68 3.01
N TYR A 40 -8.63 33.63 3.30
CA TYR A 40 -8.16 34.68 2.39
C TYR A 40 -6.78 34.34 1.86
N ILE A 41 -6.60 34.22 0.54
CA ILE A 41 -5.28 34.15 -0.10
C ILE A 41 -5.07 35.45 -0.90
N THR A 42 -3.99 36.16 -0.59
CA THR A 42 -3.59 37.41 -1.21
C THR A 42 -3.08 37.18 -2.63
N LYS A 43 -3.89 37.38 -3.61
CA LYS A 43 -3.71 37.81 -5.01
C LYS A 43 -4.76 37.32 -6.00
N GLU A 44 -5.56 36.33 -5.67
CA GLU A 44 -6.73 35.96 -6.47
C GLU A 44 -7.84 35.52 -5.52
N PHE A 45 -9.03 36.10 -5.66
CA PHE A 45 -10.22 35.73 -4.87
C PHE A 45 -10.73 34.36 -5.35
N ARG A 46 -10.46 33.29 -4.58
CA ARG A 46 -11.16 32.01 -4.69
C ARG A 46 -12.08 31.85 -3.48
N PHE A 47 -13.38 31.83 -3.72
CA PHE A 47 -14.37 31.47 -2.71
C PHE A 47 -14.46 29.95 -2.62
N LEU A 48 -14.07 29.37 -1.50
CA LEU A 48 -14.40 27.98 -1.16
C LEU A 48 -15.37 27.96 0.03
N PHE A 49 -16.58 27.42 -0.20
CA PHE A 49 -17.51 27.11 0.88
C PHE A 49 -17.21 25.73 1.42
N PHE A 50 -16.98 25.63 2.75
CA PHE A 50 -16.80 24.38 3.46
C PHE A 50 -18.01 24.07 4.33
N LEU A 51 -18.62 22.90 4.10
CA LEU A 51 -19.49 22.22 5.04
C LEU A 51 -18.70 21.00 5.57
N GLY A 52 -18.03 21.16 6.70
CA GLY A 52 -17.59 20.03 7.54
C GLY A 52 -16.46 19.12 7.03
N GLY A 53 -15.60 19.55 6.10
CA GLY A 53 -14.44 18.79 5.67
C GLY A 53 -13.11 19.39 6.22
N HIS A 54 -12.20 18.55 6.69
CA HIS A 54 -10.84 18.98 7.00
C HIS A 54 -10.10 19.26 5.69
N PHE A 55 -9.71 20.52 5.46
CA PHE A 55 -8.75 20.86 4.41
C PHE A 55 -7.36 20.51 4.92
N MET A 56 -6.74 19.51 4.32
CA MET A 56 -5.36 19.18 4.61
C MET A 56 -4.49 19.72 3.47
N GLU A 57 -3.67 20.73 3.74
CA GLU A 57 -2.66 21.20 2.80
C GLU A 57 -1.49 20.22 2.87
N PHE A 58 -1.21 19.55 1.75
CA PHE A 58 -0.14 18.55 1.68
C PHE A 58 1.18 19.21 1.31
N GLU A 59 2.24 18.92 2.06
CA GLU A 59 3.58 19.47 1.82
C GLU A 59 4.20 18.93 0.51
N LYS A 60 4.09 17.62 0.27
CA LYS A 60 4.76 16.97 -0.85
C LYS A 60 4.02 15.70 -1.29
N VAL A 61 3.95 15.48 -2.60
CA VAL A 61 3.57 14.19 -3.17
C VAL A 61 4.77 13.25 -3.10
N LEU A 62 4.63 12.13 -2.38
CA LEU A 62 5.66 11.08 -2.30
C LEU A 62 5.54 10.10 -3.46
N ALA A 63 4.30 9.69 -3.78
CA ALA A 63 4.05 8.78 -4.89
C ALA A 63 2.63 8.96 -5.45
N LYS A 64 2.49 8.74 -6.76
CA LYS A 64 1.19 8.69 -7.44
C LYS A 64 1.04 7.32 -8.09
N ARG A 65 -0.06 6.63 -7.79
CA ARG A 65 -0.44 5.33 -8.34
C ARG A 65 -1.80 5.44 -9.03
N ASN A 66 -2.19 4.44 -9.80
CA ASN A 66 -3.45 4.47 -10.55
C ASN A 66 -4.68 4.64 -9.64
N ASN A 67 -4.66 4.12 -8.42
CA ASN A 67 -5.79 4.07 -7.51
C ASN A 67 -5.62 4.88 -6.22
N LYS A 68 -4.45 5.49 -5.98
CA LYS A 68 -4.15 6.28 -4.79
C LYS A 68 -3.01 7.26 -5.00
N THR A 69 -3.01 8.35 -4.23
CA THR A 69 -1.88 9.29 -4.12
C THR A 69 -1.39 9.32 -2.69
N ILE A 70 -0.08 9.32 -2.51
CA ILE A 70 0.58 9.29 -1.21
C ILE A 70 1.26 10.63 -1.00
N TYR A 71 0.94 11.29 0.10
CA TYR A 71 1.44 12.61 0.47
C TYR A 71 2.24 12.55 1.76
N LYS A 72 3.25 13.42 1.87
CA LYS A 72 3.84 13.81 3.15
C LYS A 72 3.09 15.02 3.71
N ASN A 73 2.85 15.01 5.01
CA ASN A 73 2.30 16.13 5.74
C ASN A 73 2.89 16.16 7.18
N GLY A 74 3.96 16.93 7.37
CA GLY A 74 4.73 16.95 8.62
C GLY A 74 5.36 15.57 8.90
N ASP A 75 5.04 15.04 10.07
CA ASP A 75 5.44 13.69 10.54
C ASP A 75 4.51 12.57 10.09
N LYS A 76 3.63 12.85 9.11
CA LYS A 76 2.61 11.91 8.64
C LYS A 76 2.72 11.61 7.16
N VAL A 77 2.33 10.38 6.82
CA VAL A 77 2.00 9.95 5.46
C VAL A 77 0.50 9.88 5.34
N VAL A 78 -0.04 10.49 4.29
CA VAL A 78 -1.47 10.47 3.97
C VAL A 78 -1.67 9.77 2.64
N LYS A 79 -2.26 8.58 2.67
CA LYS A 79 -2.58 7.76 1.50
C LYS A 79 -4.04 8.01 1.13
N VAL A 80 -4.28 8.85 0.10
CA VAL A 80 -5.62 9.20 -0.38
C VAL A 80 -5.99 8.29 -1.54
N PHE A 81 -7.12 7.58 -1.42
CA PHE A 81 -7.62 6.65 -2.43
C PHE A 81 -8.58 7.33 -3.41
N ASN A 82 -8.62 6.85 -4.65
CA ASN A 82 -9.59 7.31 -5.64
C ASN A 82 -11.02 6.91 -5.22
N GLU A 83 -12.02 7.59 -5.77
CA GLU A 83 -13.43 7.40 -5.40
C GLU A 83 -13.99 6.02 -5.73
N ASP A 84 -13.44 5.38 -6.78
CA ASP A 84 -13.80 4.05 -7.25
C ASP A 84 -13.15 2.92 -6.45
N PHE A 85 -12.22 3.24 -5.53
CA PHE A 85 -11.55 2.22 -4.74
C PHE A 85 -12.44 1.68 -3.62
N SER A 86 -12.46 0.36 -3.45
CA SER A 86 -13.33 -0.31 -2.48
C SER A 86 -13.06 0.16 -1.05
N LYS A 87 -14.10 0.69 -0.37
CA LYS A 87 -14.05 1.01 1.06
C LYS A 87 -13.62 -0.19 1.91
N ALA A 88 -14.09 -1.39 1.57
CA ALA A 88 -13.75 -2.62 2.29
C ALA A 88 -12.26 -2.93 2.19
N ASP A 89 -11.64 -2.72 1.02
CA ASP A 89 -10.21 -2.95 0.82
C ASP A 89 -9.37 -1.91 1.57
N ILE A 90 -9.81 -0.64 1.62
CA ILE A 90 -9.15 0.41 2.42
C ILE A 90 -9.15 0.06 3.91
N LEU A 91 -10.33 -0.31 4.43
CA LEU A 91 -10.45 -0.71 5.84
C LEU A 91 -9.66 -1.99 6.14
N ASN A 92 -9.60 -2.94 5.20
CA ASN A 92 -8.76 -4.13 5.35
C ASN A 92 -7.26 -3.80 5.33
N GLU A 93 -6.81 -2.84 4.50
CA GLU A 93 -5.42 -2.35 4.52
C GLU A 93 -5.09 -1.74 5.88
N ALA A 94 -5.94 -0.86 6.41
CA ALA A 94 -5.74 -0.26 7.73
C ALA A 94 -5.77 -1.30 8.87
N LEU A 95 -6.69 -2.26 8.81
CA LEU A 95 -6.76 -3.35 9.78
C LEU A 95 -5.50 -4.23 9.75
N ASN A 96 -4.94 -4.49 8.58
CA ASN A 96 -3.69 -5.22 8.43
C ASN A 96 -2.52 -4.44 9.04
N MET A 97 -2.43 -3.13 8.81
CA MET A 97 -1.42 -2.27 9.44
C MET A 97 -1.52 -2.36 10.97
N ALA A 98 -2.71 -2.16 11.53
CA ALA A 98 -2.94 -2.22 12.98
C ALA A 98 -2.55 -3.59 13.57
N ARG A 99 -2.82 -4.70 12.85
CA ARG A 99 -2.42 -6.05 13.30
C ARG A 99 -0.90 -6.24 13.32
N ILE A 100 -0.20 -5.67 12.35
CA ILE A 100 1.27 -5.81 12.28
C ILE A 100 1.96 -4.89 13.29
N GLU A 101 1.36 -3.76 13.67
CA GLU A 101 1.84 -2.93 14.78
C GLU A 101 1.89 -3.69 16.13
N GLU A 102 1.10 -4.76 16.30
CA GLU A 102 1.13 -5.61 17.51
C GLU A 102 2.35 -6.55 17.54
N THR A 103 3.21 -6.54 16.52
CA THR A 103 4.41 -7.38 16.41
C THR A 103 5.68 -6.62 16.79
N ASP A 104 6.82 -7.32 16.90
CA ASP A 104 8.13 -6.72 17.14
C ASP A 104 8.82 -6.19 15.86
N LEU A 105 8.07 -6.03 14.77
CA LEU A 105 8.59 -5.48 13.51
C LEU A 105 8.56 -3.94 13.55
N ASN A 106 9.58 -3.31 12.99
CA ASN A 106 9.56 -1.86 12.80
C ASN A 106 8.63 -1.52 11.64
N VAL A 107 7.49 -0.93 11.95
CA VAL A 107 6.46 -0.54 10.98
C VAL A 107 5.93 0.85 11.33
N PRO A 108 5.47 1.64 10.35
CA PRO A 108 4.83 2.93 10.64
C PRO A 108 3.55 2.73 11.46
N LYS A 109 3.35 3.57 12.46
CA LYS A 109 2.11 3.58 13.25
C LYS A 109 0.93 4.02 12.39
N LEU A 110 -0.18 3.33 12.51
CA LEU A 110 -1.47 3.77 11.96
C LEU A 110 -2.08 4.82 12.90
N TYR A 111 -2.41 6.00 12.40
CA TYR A 111 -3.04 7.04 13.21
C TYR A 111 -4.56 7.06 13.04
N GLU A 112 -5.03 7.10 11.79
CA GLU A 112 -6.47 7.17 11.52
C GLU A 112 -6.84 6.71 10.11
N VAL A 113 -8.11 6.36 9.94
CA VAL A 113 -8.77 6.24 8.64
C VAL A 113 -9.84 7.31 8.58
N THR A 114 -9.76 8.20 7.59
CA THR A 114 -10.58 9.40 7.52
C THR A 114 -11.05 9.68 6.09
N MET A 115 -11.76 10.78 5.90
CA MET A 115 -12.13 11.28 4.57
C MET A 115 -11.52 12.66 4.33
N ILE A 116 -10.92 12.84 3.17
CA ILE A 116 -10.32 14.11 2.70
C ILE A 116 -10.93 14.41 1.34
N ASP A 117 -11.59 15.54 1.21
CA ASP A 117 -12.29 15.99 -0.01
C ASP A 117 -13.19 14.90 -0.62
N GLY A 118 -13.95 14.21 0.23
CA GLY A 118 -14.88 13.16 -0.19
C GLY A 118 -14.22 11.80 -0.50
N LYS A 119 -12.90 11.69 -0.38
CA LYS A 119 -12.11 10.47 -0.64
C LYS A 119 -11.65 9.83 0.66
N TRP A 120 -11.65 8.50 0.71
CA TRP A 120 -11.07 7.78 1.84
C TRP A 120 -9.57 7.97 1.89
N ALA A 121 -9.03 8.11 3.11
CA ALA A 121 -7.61 8.23 3.36
C ALA A 121 -7.18 7.40 4.57
N ILE A 122 -5.96 6.87 4.51
CA ILE A 122 -5.24 6.27 5.64
C ILE A 122 -4.12 7.22 6.02
N VAL A 123 -4.04 7.58 7.29
CA VAL A 123 -2.98 8.42 7.86
C VAL A 123 -2.10 7.57 8.75
N SER A 124 -0.82 7.58 8.49
CA SER A 124 0.19 6.85 9.24
C SER A 124 1.44 7.69 9.52
N GLU A 125 2.32 7.16 10.33
CA GLU A 125 3.63 7.76 10.64
C GLU A 125 4.47 7.91 9.36
N TYR A 126 5.14 9.06 9.22
CA TYR A 126 6.17 9.25 8.21
C TYR A 126 7.51 8.76 8.75
N ILE A 127 8.11 7.80 8.07
CA ILE A 127 9.45 7.31 8.39
C ILE A 127 10.46 8.08 7.53
N GLU A 128 11.35 8.82 8.17
CA GLU A 128 12.43 9.52 7.51
C GLU A 128 13.54 8.54 7.13
N GLY A 129 13.99 8.59 5.88
CA GLY A 129 15.00 7.68 5.34
C GLY A 129 14.87 7.53 3.84
N LYS A 130 15.67 6.61 3.27
CA LYS A 130 15.60 6.21 1.86
C LYS A 130 15.04 4.81 1.73
N THR A 131 14.34 4.55 0.65
CA THR A 131 13.97 3.18 0.33
C THR A 131 15.22 2.35 -0.03
N LEU A 132 15.15 1.06 0.23
CA LEU A 132 16.23 0.16 -0.18
C LEU A 132 16.44 0.18 -1.70
N ALA A 133 15.36 0.34 -2.47
CA ALA A 133 15.43 0.50 -3.93
C ALA A 133 16.26 1.73 -4.33
N GLU A 134 16.02 2.89 -3.71
CA GLU A 134 16.81 4.11 -3.95
C GLU A 134 18.29 3.90 -3.58
N LEU A 135 18.58 3.23 -2.47
CA LEU A 135 19.95 2.94 -2.07
C LEU A 135 20.67 1.98 -3.02
N MET A 136 19.96 0.97 -3.55
CA MET A 136 20.50 0.04 -4.56
C MET A 136 20.81 0.75 -5.88
N GLU A 137 19.96 1.69 -6.29
CA GLU A 137 20.17 2.51 -7.51
C GLU A 137 21.33 3.49 -7.32
N GLU A 138 21.40 4.19 -6.18
CA GLU A 138 22.46 5.17 -5.90
C GLU A 138 23.84 4.52 -5.71
N ASN A 139 23.89 3.29 -5.19
CA ASN A 139 25.15 2.60 -4.84
C ASN A 139 25.19 1.17 -5.40
N PRO A 140 25.32 0.99 -6.72
CA PRO A 140 25.35 -0.34 -7.33
C PRO A 140 26.50 -1.24 -6.85
N ALA A 141 27.61 -0.64 -6.37
CA ALA A 141 28.73 -1.40 -5.83
C ALA A 141 28.39 -2.15 -4.53
N ASP A 142 27.39 -1.69 -3.79
CA ASP A 142 26.94 -2.27 -2.52
C ASP A 142 25.74 -3.25 -2.68
N GLN A 143 25.38 -3.60 -3.92
CA GLN A 143 24.20 -4.42 -4.23
C GLN A 143 24.16 -5.73 -3.42
N ASP A 144 25.29 -6.41 -3.25
CA ASP A 144 25.36 -7.65 -2.47
C ASP A 144 24.99 -7.45 -1.00
N LYS A 145 25.47 -6.35 -0.40
CA LYS A 145 25.13 -5.94 0.97
C LYS A 145 23.63 -5.61 1.11
N TYR A 146 23.06 -4.87 0.14
CA TYR A 146 21.65 -4.54 0.16
C TYR A 146 20.75 -5.76 -0.06
N LEU A 147 21.17 -6.68 -0.94
CA LEU A 147 20.46 -7.94 -1.12
C LEU A 147 20.52 -8.82 0.14
N GLN A 148 21.64 -8.80 0.86
CA GLN A 148 21.73 -9.48 2.15
C GLN A 148 20.74 -8.89 3.16
N LEU A 149 20.72 -7.55 3.32
CA LEU A 149 19.78 -6.86 4.20
C LEU A 149 18.33 -7.16 3.84
N PHE A 150 18.01 -7.20 2.55
CA PHE A 150 16.68 -7.52 2.02
C PHE A 150 16.23 -8.91 2.44
N VAL A 151 17.08 -9.93 2.22
CA VAL A 151 16.77 -11.32 2.59
C VAL A 151 16.67 -11.48 4.10
N ASP A 152 17.59 -10.90 4.88
CA ASP A 152 17.55 -10.95 6.35
C ASP A 152 16.25 -10.34 6.90
N THR A 153 15.79 -9.23 6.31
CA THR A 153 14.55 -8.58 6.69
C THR A 153 13.34 -9.48 6.38
N GLN A 154 13.31 -10.13 5.21
CA GLN A 154 12.24 -11.07 4.90
C GLN A 154 12.20 -12.26 5.84
N LEU A 155 13.36 -12.81 6.17
CA LEU A 155 13.47 -13.91 7.15
C LEU A 155 12.98 -13.48 8.53
N LYS A 156 13.27 -12.24 8.97
CA LYS A 156 12.74 -11.68 10.21
C LYS A 156 11.20 -11.60 10.17
N ILE A 157 10.61 -11.14 9.08
CA ILE A 157 9.14 -11.13 8.89
C ILE A 157 8.59 -12.57 9.02
N LEU A 158 9.16 -13.51 8.29
CA LEU A 158 8.73 -14.91 8.28
C LEU A 158 8.92 -15.63 9.62
N ALA A 159 9.84 -15.17 10.46
CA ALA A 159 10.05 -15.69 11.82
C ALA A 159 9.07 -15.09 12.84
N THR A 160 8.45 -13.95 12.52
CA THR A 160 7.52 -13.26 13.42
C THR A 160 6.26 -14.11 13.64
N LYS A 161 5.78 -14.14 14.88
CA LYS A 161 4.52 -14.79 15.22
C LYS A 161 3.37 -14.04 14.56
N ALA A 162 2.57 -14.75 13.79
CA ALA A 162 1.43 -14.14 13.12
C ALA A 162 0.41 -13.61 14.15
N PRO A 163 -0.02 -12.34 14.02
CA PRO A 163 -1.13 -11.81 14.79
C PRO A 163 -2.41 -12.63 14.59
N ALA A 164 -3.30 -12.60 15.60
CA ALA A 164 -4.58 -13.27 15.49
C ALA A 164 -5.40 -12.71 14.31
N ASN A 165 -6.12 -13.60 13.65
CA ASN A 165 -7.07 -13.24 12.58
C ASN A 165 -6.45 -12.61 11.31
N LEU A 166 -5.17 -12.80 11.04
CA LEU A 166 -4.64 -12.52 9.70
C LEU A 166 -5.32 -13.42 8.67
N ASN A 167 -5.63 -12.84 7.51
CA ASN A 167 -6.18 -13.60 6.38
C ASN A 167 -5.23 -14.73 5.97
N LYS A 168 -5.78 -15.90 5.65
CA LYS A 168 -4.96 -17.02 5.16
C LYS A 168 -4.57 -16.81 3.70
N ILE A 169 -3.29 -17.09 3.40
CA ILE A 169 -2.78 -16.94 2.02
C ILE A 169 -3.53 -17.81 1.04
N LYS A 170 -3.91 -19.06 1.40
CA LYS A 170 -4.64 -19.97 0.52
C LYS A 170 -6.01 -19.40 0.14
N ASP A 171 -6.77 -18.88 1.11
CA ASP A 171 -8.10 -18.30 0.85
C ASP A 171 -7.98 -17.10 -0.10
N LYS A 172 -6.98 -16.24 0.12
CA LYS A 172 -6.69 -15.12 -0.77
C LYS A 172 -6.32 -15.58 -2.17
N MET A 173 -5.46 -16.61 -2.30
CA MET A 173 -5.05 -17.13 -3.61
C MET A 173 -6.22 -17.81 -4.34
N HIS A 174 -7.06 -18.59 -3.66
CA HIS A 174 -8.28 -19.15 -4.23
C HIS A 174 -9.20 -18.05 -4.77
N ALA A 175 -9.45 -16.98 -4.02
CA ALA A 175 -10.28 -15.85 -4.48
C ALA A 175 -9.66 -15.18 -5.72
N LYS A 176 -8.33 -14.95 -5.72
CA LYS A 176 -7.61 -14.33 -6.83
C LYS A 176 -7.65 -15.19 -8.10
N ILE A 177 -7.35 -16.49 -8.01
CA ILE A 177 -7.46 -17.44 -9.14
C ILE A 177 -8.89 -17.44 -9.69
N SER A 178 -9.92 -17.49 -8.83
CA SER A 178 -11.32 -17.46 -9.26
C SER A 178 -11.68 -16.17 -10.02
N SER A 179 -11.04 -15.03 -9.69
CA SER A 179 -11.31 -13.75 -10.37
C SER A 179 -10.71 -13.67 -11.78
N THR A 180 -9.77 -14.56 -12.14
CA THR A 180 -9.10 -14.56 -13.47
C THR A 180 -9.87 -15.29 -14.57
N ARG A 181 -11.18 -15.53 -14.40
CA ARG A 181 -12.02 -16.31 -15.35
C ARG A 181 -11.96 -15.84 -16.81
N ASN A 182 -11.69 -14.57 -17.04
CA ASN A 182 -11.57 -13.98 -18.38
C ASN A 182 -10.13 -13.97 -18.92
N LEU A 183 -9.16 -14.42 -18.13
CA LEU A 183 -7.72 -14.37 -18.45
C LEU A 183 -7.08 -15.75 -18.52
N ILE A 184 -7.60 -16.71 -17.76
CA ILE A 184 -7.06 -18.08 -17.61
C ILE A 184 -8.18 -19.08 -17.91
N GLU A 185 -7.87 -20.10 -18.70
CA GLU A 185 -8.78 -21.19 -19.07
C GLU A 185 -9.31 -21.93 -17.84
N ALA A 186 -10.54 -22.46 -17.93
CA ALA A 186 -11.22 -23.11 -16.81
C ALA A 186 -10.46 -24.35 -16.29
N THR A 187 -9.87 -25.14 -17.19
CA THR A 187 -9.07 -26.31 -16.86
C THR A 187 -7.79 -25.92 -16.09
N VAL A 188 -7.10 -24.87 -16.53
CA VAL A 188 -5.90 -24.36 -15.86
C VAL A 188 -6.25 -23.83 -14.48
N ARG A 189 -7.35 -23.07 -14.35
CA ARG A 189 -7.81 -22.60 -13.02
C ARG A 189 -8.15 -23.75 -12.08
N TYR A 190 -8.80 -24.79 -12.59
CA TYR A 190 -9.11 -25.99 -11.80
C TYR A 190 -7.83 -26.67 -11.30
N ASP A 191 -6.83 -26.82 -12.15
CA ASP A 191 -5.52 -27.38 -11.77
C ASP A 191 -4.83 -26.50 -10.72
N LEU A 192 -4.78 -25.18 -10.89
CA LEU A 192 -4.22 -24.25 -9.92
C LEU A 192 -4.92 -24.34 -8.54
N HIS A 193 -6.26 -24.46 -8.52
CA HIS A 193 -7.01 -24.69 -7.29
C HIS A 193 -6.66 -26.01 -6.62
N THR A 194 -6.50 -27.07 -7.40
CA THR A 194 -6.14 -28.41 -6.92
C THR A 194 -4.72 -28.41 -6.34
N ARG A 195 -3.76 -27.81 -7.04
CA ARG A 195 -2.38 -27.63 -6.54
C ARG A 195 -2.35 -26.82 -5.24
N LEU A 196 -3.05 -25.69 -5.21
CA LEU A 196 -3.14 -24.85 -4.03
C LEU A 196 -3.75 -25.57 -2.83
N ALA A 197 -4.80 -26.38 -3.04
CA ALA A 197 -5.40 -27.20 -1.99
C ALA A 197 -4.41 -28.21 -1.41
N GLY A 198 -3.57 -28.83 -2.28
CA GLY A 198 -2.52 -29.78 -1.90
C GLY A 198 -1.31 -29.15 -1.18
N MET A 199 -1.10 -27.83 -1.27
CA MET A 199 0.01 -27.15 -0.58
C MET A 199 -0.14 -27.28 0.94
N LYS A 200 0.99 -27.49 1.64
CA LYS A 200 1.00 -27.58 3.10
C LYS A 200 0.62 -26.23 3.75
N ASP A 201 -0.23 -26.29 4.76
CA ASP A 201 -0.59 -25.11 5.55
C ASP A 201 0.56 -24.72 6.49
N HIS A 202 0.88 -23.44 6.50
CA HIS A 202 1.82 -22.81 7.41
C HIS A 202 1.21 -21.51 7.95
N TYR A 203 1.76 -21.00 9.05
CA TYR A 203 1.24 -19.85 9.79
C TYR A 203 2.30 -18.76 9.96
N LYS A 204 3.16 -18.58 8.96
CA LYS A 204 4.16 -17.53 8.92
C LYS A 204 3.51 -16.20 8.52
N VAL A 205 4.03 -15.08 9.02
CA VAL A 205 3.67 -13.77 8.46
C VAL A 205 4.26 -13.69 7.07
N CYS A 206 3.41 -13.47 6.06
CA CYS A 206 3.80 -13.26 4.67
C CYS A 206 3.43 -11.83 4.28
N HIS A 207 4.37 -11.04 3.83
CA HIS A 207 4.13 -9.64 3.45
C HIS A 207 3.20 -9.55 2.23
N GLY A 208 3.42 -10.42 1.25
CA GLY A 208 2.60 -10.53 0.04
C GLY A 208 2.89 -9.49 -1.04
N ASP A 209 3.80 -8.55 -0.78
CA ASP A 209 4.32 -7.57 -1.75
C ASP A 209 5.72 -7.10 -1.32
N PHE A 210 6.56 -8.04 -0.87
CA PHE A 210 7.88 -7.76 -0.36
C PHE A 210 8.84 -7.43 -1.52
N ASN A 211 9.27 -6.17 -1.59
CA ASN A 211 10.19 -5.66 -2.61
C ASN A 211 11.03 -4.51 -2.01
N PRO A 212 12.17 -4.10 -2.64
CA PRO A 212 13.07 -3.10 -2.08
C PRO A 212 12.43 -1.72 -1.85
N SER A 213 11.40 -1.33 -2.61
CA SER A 213 10.69 -0.06 -2.42
C SER A 213 9.82 -0.03 -1.15
N ASN A 214 9.56 -1.20 -0.53
CA ASN A 214 8.77 -1.33 0.68
C ASN A 214 9.62 -1.44 1.96
N LEU A 215 10.93 -1.20 1.85
CA LEU A 215 11.85 -1.07 2.99
C LEU A 215 12.42 0.34 3.06
N ILE A 216 12.25 1.02 4.18
CA ILE A 216 12.87 2.33 4.45
C ILE A 216 14.03 2.13 5.39
N ILE A 217 15.20 2.59 4.99
CA ILE A 217 16.43 2.58 5.78
C ILE A 217 16.65 3.98 6.31
N ARG A 218 16.64 4.12 7.64
CA ARG A 218 16.94 5.38 8.33
C ARG A 218 18.45 5.64 8.38
N ASP A 219 18.83 6.88 8.67
CA ASP A 219 20.24 7.27 8.81
C ASP A 219 20.97 6.55 9.94
N ASP A 220 20.24 6.10 10.97
CA ASP A 220 20.76 5.27 12.05
C ASP A 220 20.92 3.78 11.72
N GLY A 221 20.49 3.39 10.50
CA GLY A 221 20.54 2.01 10.00
C GLY A 221 19.32 1.17 10.37
N GLU A 222 18.33 1.72 11.09
CA GLU A 222 17.09 0.99 11.35
C GLU A 222 16.29 0.78 10.05
N VAL A 223 15.73 -0.44 9.92
CA VAL A 223 14.90 -0.84 8.78
C VAL A 223 13.44 -0.83 9.18
N TYR A 224 12.65 -0.06 8.47
CA TYR A 224 11.19 -0.04 8.57
C TYR A 224 10.55 -0.71 7.36
N ILE A 225 9.49 -1.49 7.61
CA ILE A 225 8.77 -2.24 6.57
C ILE A 225 7.42 -1.56 6.37
N ILE A 226 7.12 -1.19 5.12
CA ILE A 226 5.90 -0.45 4.76
C ILE A 226 5.00 -1.22 3.79
N ASP A 227 3.78 -0.74 3.56
CA ASP A 227 2.76 -1.26 2.63
C ASP A 227 2.28 -2.68 2.91
N TRP A 228 1.70 -2.88 4.08
CA TRP A 228 1.13 -4.13 4.58
C TRP A 228 -0.26 -4.48 4.04
N ALA A 229 -0.71 -3.82 2.96
CA ALA A 229 -2.02 -4.05 2.35
C ALA A 229 -2.28 -5.52 1.98
N HIS A 230 -1.20 -6.26 1.70
CA HIS A 230 -1.27 -7.64 1.20
C HIS A 230 -0.89 -8.71 2.20
N VAL A 231 -0.62 -8.34 3.45
CA VAL A 231 -0.19 -9.29 4.47
C VAL A 231 -1.20 -10.43 4.67
N THR A 232 -0.65 -11.63 4.91
CA THR A 232 -1.40 -12.84 5.20
C THR A 232 -0.61 -13.72 6.16
N GLN A 233 -1.26 -14.71 6.76
CA GLN A 233 -0.56 -15.84 7.35
C GLN A 233 -0.49 -17.00 6.34
N GLY A 234 0.67 -17.61 6.21
CA GLY A 234 0.84 -18.66 5.22
C GLY A 234 2.21 -19.29 5.12
N ASN A 235 2.54 -19.72 3.90
CA ASN A 235 3.77 -20.42 3.59
C ASN A 235 4.87 -19.46 3.15
N ALA A 236 6.04 -19.54 3.76
CA ALA A 236 7.22 -18.75 3.41
C ALA A 236 7.60 -18.87 1.93
N SER A 237 7.47 -20.09 1.36
CA SER A 237 7.74 -20.31 -0.06
C SER A 237 6.81 -19.50 -0.98
N ALA A 238 5.56 -19.25 -0.58
CA ALA A 238 4.62 -18.42 -1.33
C ALA A 238 5.04 -16.94 -1.34
N ASP A 239 5.50 -16.42 -0.20
CA ASP A 239 5.99 -15.05 -0.09
C ASP A 239 7.28 -14.87 -0.88
N ALA A 240 8.22 -15.82 -0.79
CA ALA A 240 9.43 -15.82 -1.59
C ALA A 240 9.17 -15.95 -3.10
N ALA A 241 8.24 -16.80 -3.51
CA ALA A 241 7.83 -16.90 -4.90
C ALA A 241 7.23 -15.59 -5.42
N ARG A 242 6.47 -14.88 -4.58
CA ARG A 242 5.93 -13.58 -4.92
C ARG A 242 7.03 -12.54 -5.13
N THR A 243 8.00 -12.45 -4.23
CA THR A 243 9.17 -11.56 -4.35
C THR A 243 10.00 -11.87 -5.60
N TYR A 244 10.31 -13.16 -5.83
CA TYR A 244 11.00 -13.60 -7.03
C TYR A 244 10.27 -13.17 -8.32
N LEU A 245 8.95 -13.38 -8.37
CA LEU A 245 8.13 -13.00 -9.52
C LEU A 245 8.13 -11.49 -9.75
N LEU A 246 8.17 -10.65 -8.69
CA LEU A 246 8.25 -9.20 -8.83
C LEU A 246 9.54 -8.79 -9.53
N PHE A 247 10.70 -9.29 -9.11
CA PHE A 247 11.97 -9.02 -9.80
C PHE A 247 11.92 -9.47 -11.27
N LYS A 248 11.33 -10.62 -11.57
CA LYS A 248 11.17 -11.10 -12.97
C LYS A 248 10.25 -10.20 -13.81
N LEU A 249 9.22 -9.60 -13.22
CA LEU A 249 8.34 -8.65 -13.91
C LEU A 249 9.00 -7.31 -14.19
N ASP A 250 9.92 -6.90 -13.31
CA ASP A 250 10.72 -5.68 -13.45
C ASP A 250 11.96 -5.88 -14.36
N ASP A 251 12.07 -7.04 -15.05
CA ASP A 251 13.16 -7.45 -15.93
C ASP A 251 14.53 -7.56 -15.21
N GLU A 252 14.53 -7.74 -13.88
CA GLU A 252 15.70 -7.92 -13.03
C GLU A 252 16.06 -9.39 -12.83
N ASP A 253 16.28 -10.12 -13.93
CA ASP A 253 16.47 -11.57 -13.93
C ASP A 253 17.64 -12.04 -13.06
N GLU A 254 18.77 -11.36 -13.12
CA GLU A 254 19.97 -11.71 -12.34
C GLU A 254 19.72 -11.51 -10.84
N LEU A 255 19.12 -10.40 -10.47
CA LEU A 255 18.77 -10.10 -9.07
C LEU A 255 17.73 -11.09 -8.51
N ALA A 256 16.77 -11.51 -9.34
CA ALA A 256 15.79 -12.54 -8.98
C ALA A 256 16.49 -13.86 -8.62
N GLU A 257 17.45 -14.32 -9.43
CA GLU A 257 18.18 -15.57 -9.17
C GLU A 257 19.10 -15.44 -7.94
N GLN A 258 19.81 -14.32 -7.79
CA GLN A 258 20.65 -14.06 -6.62
C GLN A 258 19.80 -14.03 -5.34
N TYR A 259 18.64 -13.36 -5.36
CA TYR A 259 17.69 -13.34 -4.27
C TYR A 259 17.24 -14.75 -3.90
N LEU A 260 16.72 -15.52 -4.88
CA LEU A 260 16.15 -16.84 -4.61
C LEU A 260 17.21 -17.81 -4.04
N ASN A 261 18.43 -17.79 -4.59
CA ASN A 261 19.51 -18.62 -4.12
C ASN A 261 19.89 -18.27 -2.67
N ARG A 262 20.00 -16.98 -2.36
CA ARG A 262 20.33 -16.50 -1.01
C ARG A 262 19.21 -16.83 -0.01
N PHE A 263 17.96 -16.55 -0.36
CA PHE A 263 16.80 -16.88 0.46
C PHE A 263 16.74 -18.37 0.77
N CYS A 264 16.85 -19.24 -0.23
CA CYS A 264 16.80 -20.69 -0.05
C CYS A 264 17.95 -21.21 0.84
N LYS A 265 19.17 -20.67 0.63
CA LYS A 265 20.33 -21.03 1.45
C LYS A 265 20.16 -20.66 2.92
N GLN A 266 19.60 -19.49 3.21
CA GLN A 266 19.47 -18.99 4.59
C GLN A 266 18.24 -19.52 5.31
N SER A 267 17.14 -19.76 4.59
CA SER A 267 15.89 -20.29 5.16
C SER A 267 15.86 -21.81 5.29
N ASP A 268 16.82 -22.52 4.70
CA ASP A 268 16.82 -23.99 4.54
C ASP A 268 15.56 -24.51 3.79
N ILE A 269 14.99 -23.66 2.92
CA ILE A 269 13.85 -24.00 2.06
C ILE A 269 14.38 -24.41 0.68
N ALA A 270 14.05 -25.61 0.22
CA ALA A 270 14.45 -26.05 -1.10
C ALA A 270 13.85 -25.16 -2.21
N LYS A 271 14.65 -24.83 -3.23
CA LYS A 271 14.24 -23.96 -4.35
C LYS A 271 12.97 -24.47 -5.04
N GLN A 272 12.83 -25.78 -5.18
CA GLN A 272 11.66 -26.45 -5.76
C GLN A 272 10.36 -26.12 -5.00
N LEU A 273 10.42 -25.98 -3.66
CA LEU A 273 9.25 -25.61 -2.86
C LEU A 273 8.79 -24.18 -3.16
N VAL A 274 9.71 -23.26 -3.44
CA VAL A 274 9.38 -21.89 -3.88
C VAL A 274 8.80 -21.94 -5.30
N GLN A 275 9.45 -22.67 -6.20
CA GLN A 275 9.03 -22.78 -7.60
C GLN A 275 7.62 -23.36 -7.75
N GLN A 276 7.20 -24.29 -6.90
CA GLN A 276 5.83 -24.83 -6.88
C GLN A 276 4.75 -23.78 -6.68
N TRP A 277 5.08 -22.64 -6.03
CA TRP A 277 4.14 -21.54 -5.83
C TRP A 277 4.08 -20.56 -7.00
N LEU A 278 5.06 -20.58 -7.94
CA LEU A 278 5.12 -19.61 -9.03
C LEU A 278 3.85 -19.56 -9.89
N PRO A 279 3.26 -20.69 -10.36
CA PRO A 279 2.02 -20.64 -11.13
C PRO A 279 0.86 -20.01 -10.36
N ILE A 280 0.78 -20.27 -9.06
CA ILE A 280 -0.27 -19.78 -8.17
C ILE A 280 -0.12 -18.27 -7.96
N VAL A 281 1.09 -17.79 -7.66
CA VAL A 281 1.34 -16.35 -7.45
C VAL A 281 1.25 -15.57 -8.76
N ALA A 282 1.64 -16.17 -9.89
CA ALA A 282 1.48 -15.57 -11.22
C ALA A 282 0.01 -15.38 -11.57
N ALA A 283 -0.82 -16.41 -11.40
CA ALA A 283 -2.27 -16.31 -11.59
C ALA A 283 -2.89 -15.26 -10.66
N SER A 284 -2.45 -15.19 -9.40
CA SER A 284 -2.87 -14.14 -8.47
C SER A 284 -2.47 -12.74 -8.93
N GLN A 285 -1.29 -12.58 -9.54
CA GLN A 285 -0.85 -11.29 -10.09
C GLN A 285 -1.66 -10.89 -11.32
N MET A 286 -2.00 -11.82 -12.21
CA MET A 286 -2.87 -11.55 -13.37
C MET A 286 -4.21 -10.93 -12.96
N SER A 287 -4.74 -11.25 -11.78
CA SER A 287 -5.98 -10.66 -11.27
C SER A 287 -5.91 -9.13 -11.07
N LYS A 288 -4.73 -8.52 -11.06
CA LYS A 288 -4.54 -7.06 -10.99
C LYS A 288 -4.82 -6.36 -12.34
N GLY A 289 -4.83 -7.12 -13.45
CA GLY A 289 -5.23 -6.63 -14.77
C GLY A 289 -4.20 -5.74 -15.50
N ASN A 290 -2.95 -5.70 -15.06
CA ASN A 290 -1.90 -4.95 -15.77
C ASN A 290 -1.61 -5.61 -17.12
N ALA A 291 -1.94 -4.93 -18.22
CA ALA A 291 -1.82 -5.49 -19.56
C ALA A 291 -0.36 -5.85 -19.93
N SER A 292 0.62 -5.04 -19.51
CA SER A 292 2.05 -5.29 -19.72
C SER A 292 2.54 -6.59 -19.08
N ASP A 293 1.97 -6.95 -17.93
CA ASP A 293 2.41 -8.10 -17.14
C ASP A 293 1.74 -9.40 -17.58
N ILE A 294 0.53 -9.31 -18.16
CA ILE A 294 -0.30 -10.50 -18.45
C ILE A 294 0.42 -11.49 -19.37
N GLU A 295 1.12 -11.00 -20.41
CA GLU A 295 1.85 -11.87 -21.32
C GLU A 295 3.02 -12.58 -20.64
N LYS A 296 3.84 -11.86 -19.85
CA LYS A 296 4.92 -12.43 -19.04
C LYS A 296 4.38 -13.46 -18.05
N LEU A 297 3.27 -13.12 -17.37
CA LEU A 297 2.64 -13.99 -16.36
C LEU A 297 2.04 -15.25 -16.95
N ARG A 298 1.54 -15.20 -18.18
CA ARG A 298 0.97 -16.37 -18.87
C ARG A 298 1.97 -17.51 -18.96
N ASN A 299 3.24 -17.21 -19.26
CA ASN A 299 4.30 -18.22 -19.33
C ASN A 299 4.49 -18.96 -17.99
N TRP A 300 4.26 -18.30 -16.85
CA TRP A 300 4.37 -18.92 -15.52
C TRP A 300 3.15 -19.74 -15.15
N VAL A 301 1.97 -19.41 -15.67
CA VAL A 301 0.71 -20.10 -15.37
C VAL A 301 0.57 -21.37 -16.23
N GLU A 302 1.05 -21.35 -17.46
CA GLU A 302 0.91 -22.43 -18.45
C GLU A 302 1.99 -23.51 -18.35
N ILE A 303 3.03 -23.34 -17.53
CA ILE A 303 4.06 -24.37 -17.31
C ILE A 303 3.47 -25.50 -16.48
N PHE A 304 2.96 -26.52 -17.17
CA PHE A 304 2.32 -27.70 -16.57
C PHE A 304 3.29 -28.75 -16.04
N ASP A 305 4.57 -28.71 -16.41
CA ASP A 305 5.56 -29.73 -16.06
C ASP A 305 6.86 -29.12 -15.53
N TYR A 306 6.94 -28.98 -14.22
CA TYR A 306 8.24 -29.09 -13.54
C TYR A 306 8.48 -30.59 -13.28
N GLN A 307 9.11 -31.27 -14.25
CA GLN A 307 9.72 -32.58 -14.04
C GLN A 307 10.90 -32.47 -13.07
#